data_39b5bd9ac4e5796b17394614ffa4ffca
#
_entry.id   39b5bd9ac4e5796b17394614ffa4ffca
#
_cell.length_a   1.000
_cell.length_b   1.000
_cell.length_c   1.000
_cell.angle_alpha   90.00
_cell.angle_beta   90.00
_cell.angle_gamma   90.00
#
_symmetry.space_group_name_H-M   'P 1'
#
loop_
_entity.id
_entity.type
_entity.pdbx_description
1 polymer ?
#
loop_
_entity_poly.entity_id
_entity_poly.type
_entity_poly.pdbx_seq_one_letter_code
_entity_poly.pdbx_strand_id
1 'polypeptide(L)'
;MFETIKRGFSKVKEDIQVIYDNDPAARNLAEVILCYPGLHAIIAYRLAHKFHKWGLKLLARMISYLTRIITGIEIHPAAQIGRRFFIDHGEGVVIGETTIIGDDVLLYQQVTLGGTGNDSGKRHPTIGNHVIIGAGAKVLGDIIIADVPSHSTVVGVPGRIVQRATVDEDGNLMHNKIPDPVKTEIDNLRAEIENLKQNNM
;
A
#
# COMPACT_ATOMS: atom_id res chain seq x y z
N MET A 1 26.27 13.46 -8.11
CA MET A 1 25.47 14.24 -7.12
C MET A 1 24.29 14.97 -7.75
N PHE A 2 24.45 15.76 -8.82
CA PHE A 2 23.35 16.45 -9.53
C PHE A 2 22.28 15.51 -10.09
N GLU A 3 22.63 14.41 -10.72
CA GLU A 3 21.71 13.39 -11.25
C GLU A 3 20.84 12.75 -10.15
N THR A 4 21.44 12.48 -8.99
CA THR A 4 20.72 11.88 -7.84
C THR A 4 19.71 12.85 -7.25
N ILE A 5 20.03 14.14 -7.26
CA ILE A 5 19.11 15.21 -6.79
C ILE A 5 17.95 15.35 -7.78
N LYS A 6 18.21 15.43 -9.10
CA LYS A 6 17.18 15.48 -10.14
C LYS A 6 16.22 14.27 -10.08
N ARG A 7 16.74 13.06 -9.87
CA ARG A 7 15.92 11.84 -9.70
C ARG A 7 15.04 11.90 -8.44
N GLY A 8 15.53 12.51 -7.36
CA GLY A 8 14.75 12.71 -6.13
C GLY A 8 13.57 13.66 -6.35
N PHE A 9 13.80 14.80 -6.99
CA PHE A 9 12.75 15.76 -7.32
C PHE A 9 11.72 15.19 -8.32
N SER A 10 12.14 14.38 -9.30
CA SER A 10 11.23 13.70 -10.22
C SER A 10 10.24 12.79 -9.48
N LYS A 11 10.72 12.00 -8.52
CA LYS A 11 9.85 11.10 -7.74
C LYS A 11 8.82 11.86 -6.91
N VAL A 12 9.22 12.93 -6.24
CA VAL A 12 8.29 13.76 -5.44
C VAL A 12 7.22 14.39 -6.34
N LYS A 13 7.60 14.88 -7.52
CA LYS A 13 6.63 15.42 -8.49
C LYS A 13 5.63 14.36 -8.93
N GLU A 14 6.08 13.14 -9.17
CA GLU A 14 5.23 12.01 -9.55
C GLU A 14 4.29 11.59 -8.40
N ASP A 15 4.79 11.60 -7.15
CA ASP A 15 3.99 11.30 -5.97
C ASP A 15 2.90 12.38 -5.75
N ILE A 16 3.16 13.66 -6.04
CA ILE A 16 2.16 14.72 -6.02
C ILE A 16 1.13 14.52 -7.14
N GLN A 17 1.61 14.24 -8.35
CA GLN A 17 0.76 14.11 -9.52
C GLN A 17 -0.21 12.93 -9.41
N VAL A 18 0.27 11.75 -8.94
CA VAL A 18 -0.60 10.57 -8.78
C VAL A 18 -1.74 10.81 -7.80
N ILE A 19 -1.51 11.59 -6.73
CA ILE A 19 -2.56 11.95 -5.78
C ILE A 19 -3.59 12.85 -6.47
N TYR A 20 -3.12 13.90 -7.16
CA TYR A 20 -4.00 14.84 -7.85
C TYR A 20 -4.86 14.17 -8.94
N ASP A 21 -4.30 13.20 -9.65
CA ASP A 21 -4.98 12.49 -10.74
C ASP A 21 -5.98 11.44 -10.23
N ASN A 22 -5.74 10.85 -9.05
CA ASN A 22 -6.54 9.73 -8.55
C ASN A 22 -7.50 10.08 -7.40
N ASP A 23 -7.35 11.23 -6.74
CA ASP A 23 -8.28 11.66 -5.69
C ASP A 23 -9.25 12.72 -6.21
N PRO A 24 -10.54 12.38 -6.40
CA PRO A 24 -11.56 13.35 -6.82
C PRO A 24 -11.76 14.53 -5.86
N ALA A 25 -11.32 14.40 -4.59
CA ALA A 25 -11.40 15.47 -3.59
C ALA A 25 -10.26 16.50 -3.73
N ALA A 26 -9.19 16.19 -4.46
CA ALA A 26 -8.05 17.08 -4.66
C ALA A 26 -8.39 18.22 -5.63
N ARG A 27 -8.68 19.41 -5.09
CA ARG A 27 -9.11 20.58 -5.89
C ARG A 27 -7.96 21.28 -6.62
N ASN A 28 -6.75 21.23 -6.07
CA ASN A 28 -5.55 21.86 -6.63
C ASN A 28 -4.27 21.27 -6.02
N LEU A 29 -3.12 21.49 -6.68
CA LEU A 29 -1.83 20.98 -6.23
C LEU A 29 -1.38 21.55 -4.89
N ALA A 30 -1.77 22.77 -4.53
CA ALA A 30 -1.40 23.37 -3.25
C ALA A 30 -2.08 22.61 -2.09
N GLU A 31 -3.34 22.23 -2.26
CA GLU A 31 -4.06 21.39 -1.30
C GLU A 31 -3.38 20.01 -1.13
N VAL A 32 -2.98 19.38 -2.22
CA VAL A 32 -2.24 18.09 -2.15
C VAL A 32 -0.94 18.25 -1.37
N ILE A 33 -0.18 19.33 -1.63
CA ILE A 33 1.11 19.56 -0.97
C ILE A 33 0.93 19.86 0.54
N LEU A 34 -0.11 20.59 0.92
CA LEU A 34 -0.27 21.11 2.28
C LEU A 34 -1.12 20.20 3.19
N CYS A 35 -2.07 19.45 2.64
CA CYS A 35 -3.11 18.80 3.41
C CYS A 35 -3.13 17.26 3.32
N TYR A 36 -2.23 16.64 2.53
CA TYR A 36 -2.21 15.19 2.37
C TYR A 36 -1.13 14.53 3.23
N PRO A 37 -1.49 13.91 4.38
CA PRO A 37 -0.52 13.29 5.28
C PRO A 37 0.24 12.13 4.62
N GLY A 38 -0.40 11.40 3.69
CA GLY A 38 0.24 10.35 2.90
C GLY A 38 1.43 10.87 2.09
N LEU A 39 1.30 12.05 1.44
CA LEU A 39 2.41 12.67 0.71
C LEU A 39 3.55 13.06 1.66
N HIS A 40 3.23 13.66 2.80
CA HIS A 40 4.24 14.06 3.80
C HIS A 40 5.02 12.85 4.30
N ALA A 41 4.33 11.73 4.57
CA ALA A 41 4.95 10.47 5.01
C ALA A 41 5.87 9.89 3.93
N ILE A 42 5.46 9.91 2.66
CA ILE A 42 6.28 9.42 1.54
C ILE A 42 7.53 10.27 1.34
N ILE A 43 7.42 11.60 1.40
CA ILE A 43 8.57 12.50 1.27
C ILE A 43 9.57 12.25 2.40
N ALA A 44 9.08 12.19 3.65
CA ALA A 44 9.92 11.92 4.82
C ALA A 44 10.57 10.53 4.74
N TYR A 45 9.82 9.50 4.30
CA TYR A 45 10.36 8.17 4.05
C TYR A 45 11.48 8.21 3.01
N ARG A 46 11.31 8.89 1.87
CA ARG A 46 12.36 8.96 0.83
C ARG A 46 13.65 9.58 1.37
N LEU A 47 13.55 10.54 2.28
CA LEU A 47 14.69 11.11 2.99
C LEU A 47 15.31 10.10 3.98
N ALA A 48 14.48 9.50 4.84
CA ALA A 48 14.90 8.49 5.82
C ALA A 48 15.58 7.29 5.14
N HIS A 49 15.04 6.83 4.00
CA HIS A 49 15.61 5.73 3.21
C HIS A 49 17.02 6.06 2.69
N LYS A 50 17.30 7.31 2.29
CA LYS A 50 18.66 7.74 1.90
C LYS A 50 19.64 7.66 3.08
N PHE A 51 19.24 8.17 4.26
CA PHE A 51 20.07 8.07 5.46
C PHE A 51 20.29 6.61 5.86
N HIS A 52 19.28 5.76 5.75
CA HIS A 52 19.41 4.33 5.99
C HIS A 52 20.44 3.68 5.06
N LYS A 53 20.40 4.00 3.77
CA LYS A 53 21.39 3.52 2.78
C LYS A 53 22.81 4.01 3.03
N TRP A 54 22.97 5.18 3.66
CA TRP A 54 24.28 5.71 4.06
C TRP A 54 24.78 5.13 5.40
N GLY A 55 24.06 4.16 5.97
CA GLY A 55 24.42 3.54 7.25
C GLY A 55 23.98 4.33 8.50
N LEU A 56 23.38 5.51 8.33
CA LEU A 56 22.87 6.35 9.43
C LEU A 56 21.50 5.84 9.92
N LYS A 57 21.48 4.57 10.36
CA LYS A 57 20.25 3.83 10.67
C LYS A 57 19.43 4.48 11.81
N LEU A 58 20.09 4.96 12.86
CA LEU A 58 19.41 5.63 13.98
C LEU A 58 18.70 6.91 13.52
N LEU A 59 19.41 7.77 12.76
CA LEU A 59 18.83 9.00 12.22
C LEU A 59 17.63 8.70 11.32
N ALA A 60 17.76 7.69 10.45
CA ALA A 60 16.67 7.25 9.59
C ALA A 60 15.43 6.79 10.40
N ARG A 61 15.64 6.04 11.49
CA ARG A 61 14.56 5.62 12.39
C ARG A 61 13.93 6.79 13.14
N MET A 62 14.72 7.76 13.56
CA MET A 62 14.20 8.98 14.22
C MET A 62 13.29 9.78 13.28
N ILE A 63 13.68 9.95 12.00
CA ILE A 63 12.83 10.60 10.99
C ILE A 63 11.52 9.84 10.82
N SER A 64 11.57 8.52 10.66
CA SER A 64 10.38 7.67 10.56
C SER A 64 9.46 7.79 11.78
N TYR A 65 10.03 7.79 12.98
CA TYR A 65 9.28 7.95 14.24
C TYR A 65 8.57 9.31 14.34
N LEU A 66 9.27 10.40 14.04
CA LEU A 66 8.69 11.75 14.03
C LEU A 66 7.59 11.87 12.96
N THR A 67 7.82 11.30 11.79
CA THR A 67 6.82 11.28 10.71
C THR A 67 5.54 10.58 11.17
N ARG A 68 5.67 9.43 11.85
CA ARG A 68 4.52 8.72 12.40
C ARG A 68 3.72 9.58 13.39
N ILE A 69 4.39 10.31 14.27
CA ILE A 69 3.71 11.20 15.24
C ILE A 69 2.90 12.28 14.51
N ILE A 70 3.44 12.84 13.41
CA ILE A 70 2.82 13.94 12.67
C ILE A 70 1.70 13.46 11.74
N THR A 71 1.89 12.30 11.10
CA THR A 71 1.03 11.84 10.00
C THR A 71 0.13 10.65 10.35
N GLY A 72 0.36 9.98 11.48
CA GLY A 72 -0.27 8.71 11.80
C GLY A 72 0.21 7.51 10.96
N ILE A 73 1.24 7.70 10.11
CA ILE A 73 1.73 6.72 9.13
C ILE A 73 3.13 6.25 9.52
N GLU A 74 3.32 4.94 9.69
CA GLU A 74 4.63 4.34 9.95
C GLU A 74 5.19 3.69 8.68
N ILE A 75 6.32 4.17 8.20
CA ILE A 75 7.08 3.55 7.11
C ILE A 75 8.48 3.26 7.61
N HIS A 76 8.87 1.97 7.63
CA HIS A 76 10.23 1.61 8.00
C HIS A 76 11.23 2.10 6.93
N PRO A 77 12.34 2.78 7.31
CA PRO A 77 13.26 3.36 6.34
C PRO A 77 14.01 2.33 5.46
N ALA A 78 14.04 1.06 5.84
CA ALA A 78 14.60 -0.02 5.01
C ALA A 78 13.64 -0.54 3.93
N ALA A 79 12.33 -0.30 4.04
CA ALA A 79 11.36 -0.69 3.03
C ALA A 79 11.77 -0.17 1.64
N GLN A 80 11.39 -0.87 0.59
CA GLN A 80 11.66 -0.48 -0.79
C GLN A 80 10.34 -0.09 -1.45
N ILE A 81 10.22 1.19 -1.85
CA ILE A 81 8.99 1.73 -2.43
C ILE A 81 9.29 2.33 -3.81
N GLY A 82 8.52 1.88 -4.78
CA GLY A 82 8.60 2.30 -6.18
C GLY A 82 8.14 3.74 -6.42
N ARG A 83 7.62 3.99 -7.61
CA ARG A 83 7.17 5.31 -8.11
C ARG A 83 5.66 5.41 -8.03
N ARG A 84 5.13 6.66 -8.00
CA ARG A 84 3.68 6.94 -7.99
C ARG A 84 2.94 6.14 -6.91
N PHE A 85 3.56 6.11 -5.72
CA PHE A 85 2.97 5.47 -4.56
C PHE A 85 2.02 6.45 -3.87
N PHE A 86 0.79 6.05 -3.66
CA PHE A 86 -0.25 6.87 -3.06
C PHE A 86 -0.78 6.22 -1.78
N ILE A 87 -0.81 6.99 -0.69
CA ILE A 87 -1.48 6.62 0.56
C ILE A 87 -2.65 7.58 0.74
N ASP A 88 -3.85 7.06 0.59
CA ASP A 88 -5.09 7.83 0.77
C ASP A 88 -5.55 7.75 2.23
N HIS A 89 -5.90 8.91 2.80
CA HIS A 89 -6.18 9.13 4.23
C HIS A 89 -4.98 8.80 5.13
N GLY A 90 -4.54 7.57 5.18
CA GLY A 90 -3.27 7.08 5.71
C GLY A 90 -3.22 6.81 7.21
N GLU A 91 -4.16 7.29 8.04
CA GLU A 91 -4.13 7.04 9.48
C GLU A 91 -4.01 5.54 9.80
N GLY A 92 -3.02 5.18 10.65
CA GLY A 92 -2.80 3.80 11.07
C GLY A 92 -2.16 2.88 10.01
N VAL A 93 -1.65 3.41 8.90
CA VAL A 93 -0.84 2.63 7.94
C VAL A 93 0.48 2.25 8.57
N VAL A 94 0.87 0.97 8.42
CA VAL A 94 2.16 0.43 8.88
C VAL A 94 2.83 -0.33 7.74
N ILE A 95 4.04 0.09 7.36
CA ILE A 95 4.87 -0.56 6.34
C ILE A 95 6.16 -1.03 6.99
N GLY A 96 6.32 -2.35 7.09
CA GLY A 96 7.42 -2.99 7.79
C GLY A 96 8.75 -3.02 7.02
N GLU A 97 9.81 -3.41 7.71
CA GLU A 97 11.22 -3.29 7.32
C GLU A 97 11.57 -3.91 5.96
N THR A 98 11.15 -5.13 5.71
CA THR A 98 11.52 -5.89 4.49
C THR A 98 10.44 -5.86 3.43
N THR A 99 9.47 -4.94 3.54
CA THR A 99 8.43 -4.73 2.54
C THR A 99 9.03 -4.22 1.23
N ILE A 100 8.54 -4.77 0.12
CA ILE A 100 8.81 -4.29 -1.23
C ILE A 100 7.48 -3.88 -1.85
N ILE A 101 7.42 -2.67 -2.38
CA ILE A 101 6.24 -2.11 -3.06
C ILE A 101 6.66 -1.68 -4.45
N GLY A 102 5.93 -2.14 -5.46
CA GLY A 102 6.13 -1.78 -6.87
C GLY A 102 5.69 -0.36 -7.20
N ASP A 103 5.50 -0.11 -8.48
CA ASP A 103 5.02 1.18 -9.00
C ASP A 103 3.48 1.21 -9.04
N ASP A 104 2.89 2.42 -8.97
CA ASP A 104 1.43 2.63 -9.07
C ASP A 104 0.62 1.85 -8.02
N VAL A 105 1.03 1.91 -6.78
CA VAL A 105 0.35 1.23 -5.68
C VAL A 105 -0.42 2.24 -4.83
N LEU A 106 -1.68 1.92 -4.53
CA LEU A 106 -2.57 2.68 -3.65
C LEU A 106 -2.82 1.90 -2.36
N LEU A 107 -2.57 2.54 -1.21
CA LEU A 107 -2.97 2.05 0.12
C LEU A 107 -4.00 2.99 0.73
N TYR A 108 -5.00 2.41 1.38
CA TYR A 108 -5.94 3.15 2.23
C TYR A 108 -5.52 3.14 3.70
N GLN A 109 -6.25 3.88 4.52
CA GLN A 109 -6.01 3.96 5.96
C GLN A 109 -6.03 2.57 6.63
N GLN A 110 -5.32 2.45 7.77
CA GLN A 110 -5.24 1.25 8.61
C GLN A 110 -4.67 -0.01 7.93
N VAL A 111 -4.10 0.12 6.73
CA VAL A 111 -3.41 -0.99 6.07
C VAL A 111 -2.15 -1.35 6.84
N THR A 112 -1.91 -2.65 7.02
CA THR A 112 -0.66 -3.16 7.59
C THR A 112 0.03 -4.08 6.59
N LEU A 113 1.25 -3.72 6.20
CA LEU A 113 2.19 -4.58 5.50
C LEU A 113 3.17 -5.12 6.54
N GLY A 114 2.76 -6.19 7.24
CA GLY A 114 3.41 -6.72 8.43
C GLY A 114 4.25 -7.95 8.17
N GLY A 115 5.16 -8.24 9.09
CA GLY A 115 5.89 -9.51 9.15
C GLY A 115 5.24 -10.45 10.15
N THR A 116 5.48 -11.74 9.96
CA THR A 116 5.12 -12.80 10.91
C THR A 116 6.39 -13.49 11.40
N GLY A 117 6.32 -14.05 12.62
CA GLY A 117 7.45 -14.74 13.21
C GLY A 117 8.57 -13.81 13.71
N ASN A 118 9.68 -14.44 14.13
CA ASN A 118 10.84 -13.78 14.74
C ASN A 118 12.06 -13.74 13.83
N ASP A 119 11.92 -14.09 12.55
CA ASP A 119 13.01 -14.08 11.60
C ASP A 119 13.50 -12.67 11.29
N SER A 120 14.82 -12.51 11.19
CA SER A 120 15.45 -11.25 10.78
C SER A 120 15.52 -11.07 9.25
N GLY A 121 15.15 -12.12 8.48
CA GLY A 121 15.17 -12.12 7.02
C GLY A 121 13.98 -11.40 6.37
N LYS A 122 13.67 -11.78 5.13
CA LYS A 122 12.49 -11.34 4.39
C LYS A 122 11.24 -11.91 5.07
N ARG A 123 10.49 -11.05 5.79
CA ARG A 123 9.31 -11.40 6.60
C ARG A 123 8.10 -10.51 6.35
N HIS A 124 8.23 -9.52 5.48
CA HIS A 124 7.14 -8.63 5.09
C HIS A 124 6.78 -8.88 3.62
N PRO A 125 5.54 -8.58 3.19
CA PRO A 125 5.08 -8.90 1.85
C PRO A 125 5.83 -8.14 0.75
N THR A 126 5.79 -8.71 -0.46
CA THR A 126 6.11 -8.02 -1.71
C THR A 126 4.81 -7.67 -2.42
N ILE A 127 4.63 -6.40 -2.75
CA ILE A 127 3.47 -5.87 -3.46
C ILE A 127 3.90 -5.55 -4.88
N GLY A 128 3.22 -6.14 -5.87
CA GLY A 128 3.48 -5.89 -7.29
C GLY A 128 3.09 -4.47 -7.74
N ASN A 129 3.15 -4.23 -9.04
CA ASN A 129 2.74 -2.95 -9.62
C ASN A 129 1.22 -2.87 -9.78
N HIS A 130 0.66 -1.66 -9.82
CA HIS A 130 -0.77 -1.42 -10.03
C HIS A 130 -1.65 -2.20 -9.04
N VAL A 131 -1.29 -2.15 -7.76
CA VAL A 131 -2.02 -2.84 -6.68
C VAL A 131 -2.80 -1.84 -5.85
N ILE A 132 -4.04 -2.18 -5.51
CA ILE A 132 -4.85 -1.44 -4.55
C ILE A 132 -5.00 -2.29 -3.29
N ILE A 133 -4.72 -1.71 -2.12
CA ILE A 133 -4.95 -2.35 -0.83
C ILE A 133 -6.00 -1.54 -0.06
N GLY A 134 -7.17 -2.15 0.08
CA GLY A 134 -8.34 -1.53 0.69
C GLY A 134 -8.17 -1.26 2.18
N ALA A 135 -9.00 -0.36 2.69
CA ALA A 135 -8.98 0.10 4.07
C ALA A 135 -8.96 -1.05 5.08
N GLY A 136 -8.10 -0.93 6.08
CA GLY A 136 -7.97 -1.90 7.18
C GLY A 136 -7.36 -3.25 6.81
N ALA A 137 -7.00 -3.50 5.55
CA ALA A 137 -6.44 -4.78 5.14
C ALA A 137 -5.10 -5.08 5.84
N LYS A 138 -4.90 -6.34 6.25
CA LYS A 138 -3.68 -6.82 6.90
C LYS A 138 -3.00 -7.84 5.98
N VAL A 139 -1.96 -7.39 5.27
CA VAL A 139 -1.14 -8.23 4.41
C VAL A 139 0.10 -8.63 5.20
N LEU A 140 0.15 -9.91 5.58
CA LEU A 140 1.20 -10.43 6.45
C LEU A 140 2.08 -11.39 5.63
N GLY A 141 3.38 -11.12 5.61
CA GLY A 141 4.37 -12.00 4.98
C GLY A 141 4.44 -13.36 5.68
N ASP A 142 4.77 -14.41 4.91
CA ASP A 142 5.04 -15.80 5.32
C ASP A 142 3.84 -16.71 5.66
N ILE A 143 2.62 -16.24 5.97
CA ILE A 143 1.58 -17.18 6.42
C ILE A 143 0.43 -17.36 5.44
N ILE A 144 0.01 -16.33 4.68
CA ILE A 144 -1.20 -16.43 3.84
C ILE A 144 -1.02 -15.81 2.45
N ILE A 145 -0.29 -14.70 2.32
CA ILE A 145 0.01 -14.06 1.03
C ILE A 145 1.41 -13.44 1.15
N ALA A 146 2.44 -14.23 0.84
CA ALA A 146 3.81 -13.73 0.82
C ALA A 146 3.99 -12.57 -0.18
N ASP A 147 3.34 -12.66 -1.35
CA ASP A 147 3.45 -11.68 -2.42
C ASP A 147 2.08 -11.38 -3.04
N VAL A 148 1.80 -10.10 -3.23
CA VAL A 148 0.61 -9.64 -3.96
C VAL A 148 1.01 -9.40 -5.42
N PRO A 149 0.47 -10.17 -6.37
CA PRO A 149 0.81 -10.00 -7.78
C PRO A 149 0.34 -8.65 -8.32
N SER A 150 0.99 -8.19 -9.39
CA SER A 150 0.59 -6.97 -10.07
C SER A 150 -0.86 -7.02 -10.53
N HIS A 151 -1.48 -5.84 -10.65
CA HIS A 151 -2.88 -5.69 -11.07
C HIS A 151 -3.85 -6.44 -10.16
N SER A 152 -3.68 -6.29 -8.84
CA SER A 152 -4.53 -6.93 -7.82
C SER A 152 -5.16 -5.93 -6.88
N THR A 153 -6.36 -6.26 -6.41
CA THR A 153 -7.00 -5.58 -5.26
C THR A 153 -7.01 -6.53 -4.07
N VAL A 154 -6.57 -6.04 -2.91
CA VAL A 154 -6.51 -6.80 -1.66
C VAL A 154 -7.38 -6.16 -0.61
N VAL A 155 -8.18 -6.95 0.09
CA VAL A 155 -9.02 -6.49 1.21
C VAL A 155 -9.04 -7.51 2.35
N GLY A 156 -9.45 -7.04 3.53
CA GLY A 156 -9.78 -7.89 4.68
C GLY A 156 -8.63 -8.24 5.62
N VAL A 157 -8.97 -9.00 6.66
CA VAL A 157 -8.06 -9.47 7.72
C VAL A 157 -8.30 -10.97 7.93
N PRO A 158 -7.36 -11.83 7.53
CA PRO A 158 -6.16 -11.54 6.74
C PRO A 158 -6.49 -11.03 5.34
N GLY A 159 -5.54 -10.27 4.73
CA GLY A 159 -5.70 -9.72 3.39
C GLY A 159 -5.91 -10.82 2.33
N ARG A 160 -6.91 -10.66 1.46
CA ARG A 160 -7.23 -11.58 0.36
C ARG A 160 -7.30 -10.84 -0.96
N ILE A 161 -6.80 -11.45 -2.02
CA ILE A 161 -6.92 -10.92 -3.37
C ILE A 161 -8.35 -11.15 -3.85
N VAL A 162 -9.07 -10.06 -4.15
CA VAL A 162 -10.48 -10.12 -4.57
C VAL A 162 -10.68 -9.76 -6.03
N GLN A 163 -9.72 -9.08 -6.66
CA GLN A 163 -9.75 -8.69 -8.06
C GLN A 163 -8.34 -8.67 -8.63
N ARG A 164 -8.18 -9.02 -9.92
CA ARG A 164 -6.87 -8.99 -10.61
C ARG A 164 -6.70 -7.85 -11.62
N ALA A 165 -7.75 -7.15 -12.01
CA ALA A 165 -7.65 -5.98 -12.87
C ALA A 165 -8.06 -4.73 -12.08
N THR A 166 -7.12 -3.82 -11.87
CA THR A 166 -7.30 -2.65 -11.00
C THR A 166 -7.15 -1.31 -11.72
N VAL A 167 -6.92 -1.34 -13.03
CA VAL A 167 -6.81 -0.14 -13.87
C VAL A 167 -7.88 -0.15 -14.95
N ASP A 168 -8.40 1.03 -15.29
CA ASP A 168 -9.28 1.23 -16.44
C ASP A 168 -8.51 1.28 -17.77
N GLU A 169 -9.22 1.51 -18.88
CA GLU A 169 -8.62 1.61 -20.23
C GLU A 169 -7.63 2.77 -20.35
N ASP A 170 -7.76 3.79 -19.50
CA ASP A 170 -6.87 4.96 -19.44
C ASP A 170 -5.69 4.78 -18.47
N GLY A 171 -5.61 3.62 -17.78
CA GLY A 171 -4.54 3.30 -16.83
C GLY A 171 -4.75 3.85 -15.42
N ASN A 172 -5.96 4.38 -15.10
CA ASN A 172 -6.27 4.86 -13.76
C ASN A 172 -6.66 3.71 -12.84
N LEU A 173 -6.33 3.85 -11.54
CA LEU A 173 -6.66 2.86 -10.53
C LEU A 173 -8.19 2.79 -10.28
N MET A 174 -8.80 1.63 -10.54
CA MET A 174 -10.22 1.39 -10.30
C MET A 174 -10.47 0.96 -8.86
N HIS A 175 -10.90 1.88 -8.00
CA HIS A 175 -11.15 1.64 -6.56
C HIS A 175 -12.64 1.64 -6.16
N ASN A 176 -13.56 1.80 -7.12
CA ASN A 176 -15.00 1.96 -6.86
C ASN A 176 -15.81 0.65 -6.91
N LYS A 177 -15.20 -0.50 -7.22
CA LYS A 177 -15.84 -1.81 -7.31
C LYS A 177 -15.05 -2.88 -6.56
N ILE A 178 -14.89 -2.71 -5.25
CA ILE A 178 -14.24 -3.72 -4.41
C ILE A 178 -15.31 -4.73 -3.99
N PRO A 179 -15.24 -6.01 -4.44
CA PRO A 179 -16.19 -7.05 -4.03
C PRO A 179 -15.98 -7.38 -2.55
N ASP A 180 -17.07 -7.70 -1.86
CA ASP A 180 -17.02 -8.25 -0.50
C ASP A 180 -16.67 -9.74 -0.56
N PRO A 181 -15.47 -10.16 -0.13
CA PRO A 181 -15.04 -11.55 -0.23
C PRO A 181 -15.82 -12.47 0.69
N VAL A 182 -16.34 -11.97 1.83
CA VAL A 182 -17.15 -12.77 2.77
C VAL A 182 -18.52 -13.03 2.17
N LYS A 183 -19.12 -12.04 1.55
CA LYS A 183 -20.42 -12.21 0.86
C LYS A 183 -20.30 -13.19 -0.29
N THR A 184 -19.25 -13.09 -1.10
CA THR A 184 -19.00 -14.02 -2.22
C THR A 184 -18.87 -15.46 -1.74
N GLU A 185 -18.12 -15.70 -0.65
CA GLU A 185 -17.96 -17.03 -0.07
C GLU A 185 -19.28 -17.59 0.50
N ILE A 186 -20.07 -16.74 1.18
CA ILE A 186 -21.38 -17.13 1.69
C ILE A 186 -22.32 -17.51 0.54
N ASP A 187 -22.35 -16.75 -0.53
CA ASP A 187 -23.21 -17.01 -1.69
C ASP A 187 -22.79 -18.32 -2.39
N ASN A 188 -21.49 -18.60 -2.50
CA ASN A 188 -20.98 -19.88 -3.02
C ASN A 188 -21.40 -21.06 -2.13
N LEU A 189 -21.24 -20.95 -0.81
CA LEU A 189 -21.66 -22.00 0.13
C LEU A 189 -23.17 -22.25 0.09
N ARG A 190 -23.99 -21.22 -0.04
CA ARG A 190 -25.45 -21.36 -0.21
C ARG A 190 -25.80 -22.13 -1.47
N ALA A 191 -25.16 -21.79 -2.59
CA ALA A 191 -25.37 -22.50 -3.85
C ALA A 191 -24.98 -23.98 -3.75
N GLU A 192 -23.87 -24.28 -3.07
CA GLU A 192 -23.43 -25.67 -2.84
C GLU A 192 -24.41 -26.45 -1.96
N ILE A 193 -24.91 -25.84 -0.89
CA ILE A 193 -25.93 -26.44 -0.01
C ILE A 193 -27.24 -26.72 -0.79
N GLU A 194 -27.67 -25.83 -1.65
CA GLU A 194 -28.85 -26.02 -2.49
C GLU A 194 -28.67 -27.18 -3.47
N ASN A 195 -27.51 -27.29 -4.13
CA ASN A 195 -27.16 -28.38 -5.00
C ASN A 195 -27.15 -29.73 -4.27
N LEU A 196 -26.58 -29.80 -3.07
CA LEU A 196 -26.56 -31.01 -2.24
C LEU A 196 -27.98 -31.45 -1.80
N LYS A 197 -28.87 -30.50 -1.51
CA LYS A 197 -30.27 -30.80 -1.17
C LYS A 197 -31.03 -31.37 -2.35
N GLN A 198 -30.80 -30.84 -3.57
CA GLN A 198 -31.46 -31.36 -4.79
C GLN A 198 -30.97 -32.75 -5.18
N ASN A 199 -29.70 -33.07 -4.94
CA ASN A 199 -29.13 -34.38 -5.26
C ASN A 199 -29.47 -35.49 -4.24
N ASN A 200 -30.02 -35.13 -3.08
CA ASN A 200 -30.40 -36.07 -2.03
C ASN A 200 -31.92 -36.24 -1.90
N MET A 201 -32.71 -35.70 -2.83
CA MET A 201 -34.13 -35.95 -3.00
C MET A 201 -34.38 -36.88 -4.21
#